data_2f67f2c0bf787c49eaab3160b339dab1
#
_entry.id   2f67f2c0bf787c49eaab3160b339dab1
#
_cell.length_a   1.000
_cell.length_b   1.000
_cell.length_c   1.000
_cell.angle_alpha   90.00
_cell.angle_beta   90.00
_cell.angle_gamma   90.00
#
_symmetry.space_group_name_H-M   'P 1'
#
loop_
_entity.id
_entity.type
_entity.pdbx_description
1 polymer ?
#
loop_
_entity_poly.entity_id
_entity_poly.type
_entity_poly.pdbx_seq_one_letter_code
_entity_poly.pdbx_strand_id
1 'polypeptide(L)'
;MHELAVCEAIAGTVRERARGRYPASVRVRIGYLRQVVPDSLMFSWEMVTAGTDLAGCGLVVDYIPGVVACAACGARTALEAPVLMCGSCGSVNVELVSGNEFDLASFDVTAA
;
A
#
# COMPACT_ATOMS: atom_id res chain seq x y z
N MET A 1 -8.61 -10.31 2.83
CA MET A 1 -9.62 -9.80 2.66
C MET A 1 -9.94 -8.93 1.52
N HIS A 2 -9.35 -7.83 1.34
CA HIS A 2 -9.64 -6.95 0.23
C HIS A 2 -8.49 -6.87 -0.77
N GLU A 3 -7.56 -7.81 -0.71
CA GLU A 3 -6.36 -7.80 -1.55
C GLU A 3 -6.68 -7.87 -3.04
N LEU A 4 -7.70 -8.64 -3.40
CA LEU A 4 -8.13 -8.71 -4.81
C LEU A 4 -8.63 -7.35 -5.30
N ALA A 5 -9.46 -6.67 -4.52
CA ALA A 5 -9.96 -5.34 -4.85
C ALA A 5 -8.84 -4.31 -4.90
N VAL A 6 -7.87 -4.41 -3.99
CA VAL A 6 -6.68 -3.56 -3.98
C VAL A 6 -5.91 -3.73 -5.28
N CYS A 7 -5.67 -4.97 -5.71
CA CYS A 7 -4.95 -5.26 -6.95
C CYS A 7 -5.71 -4.76 -8.19
N GLU A 8 -7.02 -4.90 -8.21
CA GLU A 8 -7.85 -4.37 -9.30
C GLU A 8 -7.74 -2.84 -9.39
N ALA A 9 -7.74 -2.17 -8.24
CA ALA A 9 -7.57 -0.71 -8.20
C ALA A 9 -6.19 -0.29 -8.69
N ILE A 10 -5.14 -1.00 -8.29
CA ILE A 10 -3.77 -0.75 -8.75
C ILE A 10 -3.69 -0.95 -10.28
N ALA A 11 -4.21 -2.07 -10.77
CA ALA A 11 -4.18 -2.37 -12.20
C ALA A 11 -4.90 -1.31 -13.02
N GLY A 12 -6.07 -0.85 -12.55
CA GLY A 12 -6.82 0.21 -13.22
C GLY A 12 -6.04 1.51 -13.29
N THR A 13 -5.41 1.91 -12.20
CA THR A 13 -4.60 3.13 -12.14
C THR A 13 -3.38 3.03 -13.07
N VAL A 14 -2.73 1.87 -13.08
CA VAL A 14 -1.57 1.65 -13.96
C VAL A 14 -1.97 1.75 -15.43
N ARG A 15 -3.08 1.13 -15.83
CA ARG A 15 -3.56 1.20 -17.21
C ARG A 15 -3.84 2.64 -17.63
N GLU A 16 -4.48 3.40 -16.75
CA GLU A 16 -4.76 4.81 -17.02
C GLU A 16 -3.49 5.60 -17.24
N ARG A 17 -2.49 5.43 -16.38
CA ARG A 17 -1.25 6.20 -16.41
C ARG A 17 -0.27 5.73 -17.48
N ALA A 18 -0.26 4.43 -17.76
CA ALA A 18 0.64 3.86 -18.74
C ALA A 18 0.24 4.17 -20.19
N ARG A 19 -1.04 4.45 -20.41
CA ARG A 19 -1.56 4.87 -21.74
C ARG A 19 -1.16 3.94 -22.86
N GLY A 20 -1.44 2.66 -22.70
CA GLY A 20 -1.17 1.64 -23.70
C GLY A 20 0.25 1.10 -23.73
N ARG A 21 1.14 1.61 -22.88
CA ARG A 21 2.47 1.03 -22.69
C ARG A 21 2.39 -0.13 -21.70
N TYR A 22 3.40 -0.99 -21.72
CA TYR A 22 3.42 -2.20 -20.89
C TYR A 22 4.44 -2.04 -19.77
N PRO A 23 4.02 -1.77 -18.53
CA PRO A 23 4.97 -1.65 -17.42
C PRO A 23 5.62 -2.98 -17.09
N ALA A 24 6.93 -2.96 -16.87
CA ALA A 24 7.67 -4.13 -16.42
C ALA A 24 7.49 -4.36 -14.92
N SER A 25 7.35 -3.29 -14.16
CA SER A 25 7.09 -3.34 -12.72
C SER A 25 6.34 -2.11 -12.26
N VAL A 26 5.64 -2.26 -11.15
CA VAL A 26 4.86 -1.20 -10.51
C VAL A 26 5.28 -1.13 -9.04
N ARG A 27 5.52 0.07 -8.54
CA ARG A 27 5.83 0.30 -7.13
C ARG A 27 4.68 1.06 -6.50
N VAL A 28 4.15 0.52 -5.41
CA VAL A 28 3.05 1.14 -4.65
C VAL A 28 3.47 1.34 -3.19
N ARG A 29 2.87 2.32 -2.53
CA ARG A 29 3.04 2.53 -1.10
C ARG A 29 1.73 2.16 -0.42
N ILE A 30 1.82 1.27 0.58
CA ILE A 30 0.66 0.81 1.33
C ILE A 30 0.94 0.95 2.82
N GLY A 31 0.10 1.71 3.50
CA GLY A 31 0.24 1.95 4.93
C GLY A 31 -0.25 0.79 5.77
N TYR A 32 0.34 0.66 6.97
CA TYR A 32 0.02 -0.39 7.92
C TYR A 32 -1.48 -0.49 8.24
N LEU A 33 -2.15 0.66 8.32
CA LEU A 33 -3.59 0.69 8.66
C LEU A 33 -4.49 0.12 7.56
N ARG A 34 -3.97 -0.08 6.36
CA ARG A 34 -4.72 -0.74 5.29
C ARG A 34 -4.88 -2.24 5.53
N GLN A 35 -4.07 -2.81 6.42
CA GLN A 35 -4.15 -4.21 6.85
C GLN A 35 -4.12 -5.20 5.68
N VAL A 36 -3.28 -4.92 4.70
CA VAL A 36 -3.07 -5.79 3.56
C VAL A 36 -2.10 -6.90 3.96
N VAL A 37 -2.45 -8.14 3.61
CA VAL A 37 -1.59 -9.30 3.86
C VAL A 37 -0.66 -9.47 2.65
N PRO A 38 0.67 -9.34 2.83
CA PRO A 38 1.62 -9.32 1.71
C PRO A 38 1.53 -10.52 0.77
N ASP A 39 1.52 -11.72 1.30
CA ASP A 39 1.47 -12.93 0.46
C ASP A 39 0.17 -13.02 -0.33
N SER A 40 -0.93 -12.68 0.32
CA SER A 40 -2.25 -12.66 -0.31
C SER A 40 -2.31 -11.60 -1.40
N LEU A 41 -1.68 -10.45 -1.17
CA LEU A 41 -1.62 -9.38 -2.16
C LEU A 41 -0.87 -9.82 -3.41
N MET A 42 0.28 -10.47 -3.24
CA MET A 42 1.10 -10.91 -4.37
C MET A 42 0.37 -11.99 -5.18
N PHE A 43 -0.31 -12.91 -4.50
CA PHE A 43 -1.12 -13.92 -5.16
C PHE A 43 -2.27 -13.29 -5.96
N SER A 44 -2.96 -12.33 -5.35
CA SER A 44 -4.07 -11.62 -6.00
C SER A 44 -3.58 -10.83 -7.22
N TRP A 45 -2.39 -10.25 -7.14
CA TRP A 45 -1.79 -9.53 -8.26
C TRP A 45 -1.58 -10.46 -9.46
N GLU A 46 -1.04 -11.64 -9.22
CA GLU A 46 -0.85 -12.63 -10.28
C GLU A 46 -2.18 -13.02 -10.91
N MET A 47 -3.22 -13.20 -10.11
CA MET A 47 -4.55 -13.55 -10.60
C MET A 47 -5.17 -12.42 -11.42
N VAL A 48 -5.10 -11.20 -10.95
CA VAL A 48 -5.70 -10.03 -11.61
C VAL A 48 -5.03 -9.74 -12.94
N THR A 49 -3.72 -9.97 -13.03
CA THR A 49 -2.95 -9.62 -14.23
C THR A 49 -2.86 -10.77 -15.24
N ALA A 50 -3.10 -12.00 -14.82
CA ALA A 50 -3.00 -13.17 -15.71
C ALA A 50 -3.94 -13.03 -16.91
N GLY A 51 -3.42 -13.25 -18.10
CA GLY A 51 -4.20 -13.16 -19.33
C GLY A 51 -4.54 -11.73 -19.74
N THR A 52 -3.96 -10.74 -19.11
CA THR A 52 -4.18 -9.34 -19.45
C THR A 52 -2.90 -8.69 -19.97
N ASP A 53 -3.01 -7.42 -20.36
CA ASP A 53 -1.87 -6.60 -20.80
C ASP A 53 -0.84 -6.36 -19.69
N LEU A 54 -1.19 -6.64 -18.43
CA LEU A 54 -0.28 -6.52 -17.29
C LEU A 54 0.34 -7.87 -16.88
N ALA A 55 0.12 -8.92 -17.65
CA ALA A 55 0.72 -10.22 -17.34
C ALA A 55 2.24 -10.12 -17.30
N GLY A 56 2.86 -10.67 -16.26
CA GLY A 56 4.31 -10.58 -16.06
C GLY A 56 4.79 -9.29 -15.43
N CYS A 57 3.91 -8.31 -15.21
CA CYS A 57 4.28 -7.08 -14.53
C CYS A 57 4.53 -7.36 -13.05
N GLY A 58 5.72 -6.98 -12.56
CA GLY A 58 6.08 -7.12 -11.15
C GLY A 58 5.37 -6.09 -10.28
N LEU A 59 5.06 -6.49 -9.05
CA LEU A 59 4.52 -5.56 -8.05
C LEU A 59 5.51 -5.44 -6.90
N VAL A 60 5.96 -4.23 -6.63
CA VAL A 60 6.83 -3.90 -5.51
C VAL A 60 6.04 -3.04 -4.54
N VAL A 61 6.01 -3.44 -3.28
CA VAL A 61 5.24 -2.73 -2.28
C VAL A 61 6.17 -2.17 -1.21
N ASP A 62 6.08 -0.87 -0.98
CA ASP A 62 6.70 -0.23 0.16
C ASP A 62 5.66 -0.18 1.26
N TYR A 63 5.84 -0.97 2.31
CA TYR A 63 4.95 -0.99 3.46
C TYR A 63 5.34 0.11 4.42
N ILE A 64 4.42 1.04 4.64
CA ILE A 64 4.69 2.22 5.47
C ILE A 64 4.20 1.96 6.89
N PRO A 65 5.06 2.08 7.91
CA PRO A 65 4.67 1.84 9.29
C PRO A 65 3.57 2.79 9.75
N GLY A 66 2.71 2.30 10.62
CA GLY A 66 1.75 3.15 11.31
C GLY A 66 2.43 3.87 12.46
N VAL A 67 2.43 5.19 12.43
CA VAL A 67 3.03 6.01 13.49
C VAL A 67 2.04 7.08 13.90
N VAL A 68 1.85 7.23 15.22
CA VAL A 68 1.03 8.28 15.79
C VAL A 68 1.86 9.19 16.68
N ALA A 69 1.48 10.45 16.75
CA ALA A 69 2.07 11.44 17.67
C ALA A 69 1.02 11.81 18.73
N CYS A 70 1.40 11.74 19.99
CA CYS A 70 0.50 12.01 21.09
C CYS A 70 0.42 13.50 21.39
N ALA A 71 -0.78 14.06 21.41
CA ALA A 71 -1.00 15.45 21.79
C ALA A 71 -0.85 15.66 23.30
N ALA A 72 -1.06 14.60 24.09
CA ALA A 72 -0.99 14.71 25.56
C ALA A 72 0.44 14.66 26.09
N CYS A 73 1.29 13.75 25.58
CA CYS A 73 2.66 13.60 26.11
C CYS A 73 3.76 13.87 25.09
N GLY A 74 3.43 14.09 23.83
CA GLY A 74 4.41 14.39 22.79
C GLY A 74 5.16 13.19 22.23
N ALA A 75 4.93 12.00 22.75
CA ALA A 75 5.61 10.79 22.28
C ALA A 75 5.10 10.35 20.91
N ARG A 76 5.98 9.70 20.13
CA ARG A 76 5.59 9.01 18.91
C ARG A 76 5.57 7.52 19.16
N THR A 77 4.56 6.85 18.61
CA THR A 77 4.40 5.41 18.78
C THR A 77 4.31 4.75 17.41
N ALA A 78 5.16 3.74 17.18
CA ALA A 78 5.00 2.83 16.06
C ALA A 78 3.93 1.80 16.44
N LEU A 79 2.87 1.73 15.65
CA LEU A 79 1.72 0.88 15.97
C LEU A 79 2.06 -0.59 15.76
N GLU A 80 1.71 -1.42 16.74
CA GLU A 80 1.83 -2.89 16.64
C GLU A 80 0.47 -3.53 16.39
N ALA A 81 -0.60 -2.76 16.51
CA ALA A 81 -1.97 -3.15 16.21
C ALA A 81 -2.68 -1.96 15.58
N PRO A 82 -3.73 -2.17 14.79
CA PRO A 82 -4.43 -1.06 14.12
C PRO A 82 -5.34 -0.28 15.10
N VAL A 83 -4.75 0.17 16.19
CA VAL A 83 -5.42 0.94 17.23
C VAL A 83 -4.66 2.25 17.42
N LEU A 84 -5.36 3.37 17.26
CA LEU A 84 -4.75 4.70 17.37
C LEU A 84 -4.69 5.10 18.83
N MET A 85 -3.57 4.75 19.47
CA MET A 85 -3.38 5.00 20.89
C MET A 85 -1.88 5.22 21.17
N CYS A 86 -1.58 6.13 22.09
CA CYS A 86 -0.21 6.35 22.52
C CYS A 86 0.31 5.15 23.31
N GLY A 87 1.45 4.61 22.89
CA GLY A 87 2.10 3.50 23.57
C GLY A 87 2.78 3.90 24.87
N SER A 88 2.98 5.20 25.11
CA SER A 88 3.64 5.71 26.29
C SER A 88 2.66 6.05 27.41
N CYS A 89 1.61 6.83 27.11
CA CYS A 89 0.66 7.28 28.14
C CYS A 89 -0.75 6.69 28.00
N GLY A 90 -1.02 5.94 26.92
CA GLY A 90 -2.32 5.34 26.69
C GLY A 90 -3.40 6.27 26.19
N SER A 91 -3.08 7.54 25.93
CA SER A 91 -4.06 8.50 25.42
C SER A 91 -4.53 8.12 24.03
N VAL A 92 -5.80 8.38 23.74
CA VAL A 92 -6.37 8.25 22.38
C VAL A 92 -6.33 9.58 21.63
N ASN A 93 -5.85 10.64 22.27
CA ASN A 93 -5.69 11.95 21.63
C ASN A 93 -4.37 11.98 20.86
N VAL A 94 -4.37 11.28 19.72
CA VAL A 94 -3.18 11.11 18.89
C VAL A 94 -3.49 11.57 17.47
N GLU A 95 -2.44 11.97 16.76
CA GLU A 95 -2.50 12.34 15.37
C GLU A 95 -1.71 11.33 14.55
N LEU A 96 -2.29 10.86 13.46
CA LEU A 96 -1.63 9.91 12.58
C LEU A 96 -0.53 10.61 11.78
N VAL A 97 0.71 10.13 11.94
CA VAL A 97 1.87 10.65 11.20
C VAL A 97 2.04 9.89 9.89
N SER A 98 1.89 8.57 9.93
CA SER A 98 2.03 7.71 8.75
C SER A 98 1.25 6.41 8.95
N GLY A 99 1.04 5.67 7.86
CA GLY A 99 0.45 4.34 7.92
C GLY A 99 -0.90 4.20 7.23
N ASN A 100 -1.39 5.25 6.59
CA ASN A 100 -2.67 5.19 5.87
C ASN A 100 -2.51 5.39 4.36
N GLU A 101 -1.28 5.29 3.87
CA GLU A 101 -0.98 5.50 2.45
C GLU A 101 -1.56 4.38 1.60
N PHE A 102 -2.00 4.75 0.40
CA PHE A 102 -2.33 3.81 -0.64
C PHE A 102 -2.21 4.56 -1.96
N ASP A 103 -1.02 4.53 -2.55
CA ASP A 103 -0.77 5.26 -3.78
C ASP A 103 0.23 4.54 -4.67
N LEU A 104 0.12 4.85 -5.97
CA LEU A 104 1.07 4.40 -6.97
C LEU A 104 2.26 5.37 -6.95
N ALA A 105 3.42 4.87 -6.51
CA ALA A 105 4.62 5.69 -6.42
C ALA A 105 5.30 5.86 -7.78
N SER A 106 5.45 4.75 -8.52
CA SER A 106 6.09 4.77 -9.84
C SER A 106 5.81 3.47 -10.58
N PHE A 107 6.07 3.48 -11.86
CA PHE A 107 6.10 2.24 -12.65
C PHE A 107 7.14 2.39 -13.76
N ASP A 108 7.80 1.26 -14.07
CA ASP A 108 8.79 1.19 -15.14
C ASP A 108 8.12 0.65 -16.38
N VAL A 109 8.24 1.39 -17.49
CA VAL A 109 7.66 1.00 -18.75
C VAL A 109 8.77 0.52 -19.67
N THR A 110 8.62 -0.69 -20.21
CA THR A 110 9.56 -1.18 -21.20
C THR A 110 9.40 -0.38 -22.48
N ALA A 111 10.51 -0.02 -23.10
CA ALA A 111 10.49 0.57 -24.43
C ALA A 111 9.97 -0.49 -25.40
N ALA A 112 8.91 -0.18 -26.07
CA ALA A 112 8.32 -1.11 -27.01
C ALA A 112 9.22 -1.30 -28.22
#